data_eea2df0cd032d7fa13f3cde3ec99f7e6
#
_entry.id   eea2df0cd032d7fa13f3cde3ec99f7e6
#
_cell.length_a   1.000
_cell.length_b   1.000
_cell.length_c   1.000
_cell.angle_alpha   90.00
_cell.angle_beta   90.00
_cell.angle_gamma   90.00
#
_symmetry.space_group_name_H-M   'P 1'
#
loop_
_entity.id
_entity.type
_entity.pdbx_description
1 polymer ?
#
loop_
_entity_poly.entity_id
_entity_poly.type
_entity_poly.pdbx_seq_one_letter_code
_entity_poly.pdbx_strand_id
1 'polypeptide(L)'
;MITHDILIVGAGLAGMRAAVAVPPHLDVALLSKVHPVRSHSVAAQGGINAAIGEDDSWEAHAYDTAKGGLYLGDQDAIEAMCREAPQDILELERLGVIFSRTPEGRIAQRPFGGAGFPRTCYAADRTGHALLHAMYEQLLKRQCRVYEEWYVTALIIEQGQCCGVVAWDLVRGGLEILRAKAVILATGGSGRVFSTSTNAVINTGDGMALAYRAGLPLQDMEFVQFHPTTLRDTGILITEGARGEGGYLLNTLGERFMKRYAPEQMELATRSTVSLAIGQEILEGRGVDGCVLLDLRHLGRARILERLPQIRELALEFAGLDPIETPIPIRPGAHYQMGGVRTNSWGETTSPGL
;
A
#
# COMPACT_ATOMS: atom_id res chain seq x y z
N MET A 1 9.67 -30.83 13.70
CA MET A 1 10.45 -29.94 12.79
C MET A 1 9.81 -30.00 11.43
N ILE A 2 9.43 -28.86 10.88
CA ILE A 2 8.79 -28.72 9.57
C ILE A 2 9.85 -28.24 8.58
N THR A 3 9.84 -28.75 7.34
CA THR A 3 10.85 -28.39 6.33
C THR A 3 10.17 -28.08 5.00
N HIS A 4 10.62 -26.99 4.35
CA HIS A 4 10.22 -26.55 3.02
C HIS A 4 11.43 -26.16 2.19
N ASP A 5 11.31 -26.01 0.88
CA ASP A 5 12.36 -25.41 0.08
C ASP A 5 12.41 -23.90 0.29
N ILE A 6 11.23 -23.24 0.30
CA ILE A 6 11.09 -21.81 0.46
C ILE A 6 10.00 -21.51 1.51
N LEU A 7 10.30 -20.62 2.45
CA LEU A 7 9.34 -20.05 3.37
C LEU A 7 9.11 -18.58 3.04
N ILE A 8 7.85 -18.16 2.98
CA ILE A 8 7.45 -16.77 2.76
C ILE A 8 6.76 -16.27 4.01
N VAL A 9 7.31 -15.23 4.64
CA VAL A 9 6.77 -14.62 5.84
C VAL A 9 5.90 -13.41 5.45
N GLY A 10 4.59 -13.59 5.54
CA GLY A 10 3.58 -12.64 5.13
C GLY A 10 2.81 -13.10 3.89
N ALA A 11 1.49 -13.19 4.01
CA ALA A 11 0.58 -13.60 2.94
C ALA A 11 -0.24 -12.40 2.40
N GLY A 12 0.37 -11.22 2.34
CA GLY A 12 -0.14 -10.09 1.57
C GLY A 12 0.10 -10.25 0.07
N LEU A 13 -0.19 -9.22 -0.71
CA LEU A 13 -0.04 -9.27 -2.18
C LEU A 13 1.37 -9.70 -2.60
N ALA A 14 2.42 -9.13 -2.00
CA ALA A 14 3.81 -9.45 -2.31
C ALA A 14 4.15 -10.93 -2.02
N GLY A 15 3.75 -11.44 -0.84
CA GLY A 15 4.01 -12.82 -0.47
C GLY A 15 3.28 -13.83 -1.34
N MET A 16 2.01 -13.57 -1.67
CA MET A 16 1.25 -14.44 -2.58
C MET A 16 1.82 -14.39 -4.01
N ARG A 17 2.21 -13.19 -4.49
CA ARG A 17 2.85 -13.05 -5.81
C ARG A 17 4.18 -13.82 -5.87
N ALA A 18 4.99 -13.72 -4.82
CA ALA A 18 6.23 -14.50 -4.71
C ALA A 18 5.94 -16.00 -4.73
N ALA A 19 4.96 -16.48 -3.94
CA ALA A 19 4.59 -17.89 -3.93
C ALA A 19 4.14 -18.40 -5.30
N VAL A 20 3.36 -17.62 -6.03
CA VAL A 20 2.88 -17.97 -7.37
C VAL A 20 4.04 -18.00 -8.40
N ALA A 21 5.09 -17.22 -8.21
CA ALA A 21 6.27 -17.18 -9.07
C ALA A 21 7.26 -18.34 -8.85
N VAL A 22 7.25 -18.96 -7.67
CA VAL A 22 8.17 -20.09 -7.36
C VAL A 22 7.92 -21.25 -8.33
N PRO A 23 8.94 -21.90 -8.93
CA PRO A 23 8.78 -23.06 -9.81
C PRO A 23 7.97 -24.20 -9.16
N PRO A 24 7.08 -24.90 -9.90
CA PRO A 24 6.16 -25.90 -9.33
C PRO A 24 6.81 -27.12 -8.66
N HIS A 25 8.07 -27.37 -8.94
CA HIS A 25 8.81 -28.50 -8.36
C HIS A 25 9.40 -28.20 -6.98
N LEU A 26 9.35 -26.93 -6.53
CA LEU A 26 9.83 -26.52 -5.22
C LEU A 26 8.66 -26.49 -4.23
N ASP A 27 8.92 -26.99 -3.03
CA ASP A 27 7.98 -26.94 -1.92
C ASP A 27 8.02 -25.54 -1.27
N VAL A 28 6.92 -24.81 -1.41
CA VAL A 28 6.77 -23.45 -0.87
C VAL A 28 5.65 -23.38 0.14
N ALA A 29 5.91 -22.68 1.25
CA ALA A 29 4.89 -22.40 2.25
C ALA A 29 4.90 -20.92 2.66
N LEU A 30 3.71 -20.40 2.99
CA LEU A 30 3.51 -19.06 3.51
C LEU A 30 3.15 -19.12 4.99
N LEU A 31 3.69 -18.18 5.79
CA LEU A 31 3.27 -17.97 7.17
C LEU A 31 2.56 -16.61 7.25
N SER A 32 1.41 -16.59 7.87
CA SER A 32 0.62 -15.36 8.03
C SER A 32 0.00 -15.27 9.41
N LYS A 33 0.14 -14.13 10.06
CA LYS A 33 -0.49 -13.91 11.37
C LYS A 33 -2.00 -13.67 11.31
N VAL A 34 -2.55 -13.58 10.11
CA VAL A 34 -4.00 -13.50 9.83
C VAL A 34 -4.33 -14.31 8.59
N HIS A 35 -5.60 -14.57 8.33
CA HIS A 35 -6.04 -15.13 7.05
C HIS A 35 -5.56 -14.24 5.88
N PRO A 36 -5.02 -14.79 4.76
CA PRO A 36 -4.38 -14.02 3.68
C PRO A 36 -5.19 -12.84 3.15
N VAL A 37 -6.49 -13.04 2.88
CA VAL A 37 -7.35 -11.96 2.34
C VAL A 37 -7.67 -10.85 3.36
N ARG A 38 -7.24 -11.00 4.61
CA ARG A 38 -7.31 -9.94 5.65
C ARG A 38 -6.01 -9.15 5.77
N SER A 39 -5.03 -9.39 4.90
CA SER A 39 -3.81 -8.59 4.87
C SER A 39 -4.09 -7.14 4.48
N HIS A 40 -3.18 -6.23 4.85
CA HIS A 40 -3.37 -4.80 4.57
C HIS A 40 -3.54 -4.48 3.08
N SER A 41 -3.03 -5.31 2.18
CA SER A 41 -3.17 -5.12 0.73
C SER A 41 -4.62 -4.98 0.28
N VAL A 42 -5.59 -5.58 1.01
CA VAL A 42 -7.03 -5.47 0.70
C VAL A 42 -7.55 -4.04 0.77
N ALA A 43 -6.94 -3.20 1.61
CA ALA A 43 -7.37 -1.83 1.87
C ALA A 43 -6.90 -0.82 0.82
N ALA A 44 -6.09 -1.22 -0.16
CA ALA A 44 -5.62 -0.33 -1.21
C ALA A 44 -6.77 0.06 -2.15
N GLN A 45 -7.05 1.36 -2.23
CA GLN A 45 -8.18 1.91 -2.97
C GLN A 45 -7.77 2.50 -4.33
N GLY A 46 -6.58 3.11 -4.38
CA GLY A 46 -6.15 3.98 -5.46
C GLY A 46 -5.93 3.30 -6.79
N GLY A 47 -5.12 2.28 -6.84
CA GLY A 47 -4.68 1.60 -8.05
C GLY A 47 -3.17 1.40 -8.09
N ILE A 48 -2.67 0.97 -9.24
CA ILE A 48 -1.26 0.72 -9.52
C ILE A 48 -0.83 1.56 -10.72
N ASN A 49 0.29 2.28 -10.58
CA ASN A 49 0.86 3.05 -11.69
C ASN A 49 1.60 2.13 -12.66
N ALA A 50 1.27 2.23 -13.95
CA ALA A 50 1.98 1.58 -15.03
C ALA A 50 1.79 2.37 -16.33
N ALA A 51 2.86 2.58 -17.07
CA ALA A 51 2.84 3.32 -18.32
C ALA A 51 2.35 2.42 -19.48
N ILE A 52 1.02 2.17 -19.53
CA ILE A 52 0.37 1.38 -20.58
C ILE A 52 -0.41 2.23 -21.59
N GLY A 53 -0.50 3.55 -21.37
CA GLY A 53 -1.11 4.52 -22.29
C GLY A 53 -0.24 4.74 -23.53
N GLU A 54 -0.85 5.06 -24.67
CA GLU A 54 -0.14 5.28 -25.94
C GLU A 54 0.83 6.47 -25.90
N ASP A 55 0.51 7.49 -25.11
CA ASP A 55 1.30 8.72 -24.98
C ASP A 55 2.26 8.70 -23.78
N ASP A 56 2.28 7.62 -22.97
CA ASP A 56 3.11 7.47 -21.77
C ASP A 56 4.25 6.49 -22.01
N SER A 57 5.33 6.59 -21.21
CA SER A 57 6.46 5.68 -21.26
C SER A 57 6.96 5.32 -19.88
N TRP A 58 7.66 4.20 -19.77
CA TRP A 58 8.29 3.81 -18.49
C TRP A 58 9.39 4.81 -18.07
N GLU A 59 10.07 5.47 -19.00
CA GLU A 59 11.05 6.53 -18.72
C GLU A 59 10.38 7.76 -18.10
N ALA A 60 9.20 8.18 -18.63
CA ALA A 60 8.41 9.25 -18.04
C ALA A 60 7.90 8.86 -16.65
N HIS A 61 7.52 7.58 -16.46
CA HIS A 61 7.15 7.05 -15.15
C HIS A 61 8.33 7.07 -14.17
N ALA A 62 9.52 6.63 -14.58
CA ALA A 62 10.73 6.65 -13.78
C ALA A 62 11.14 8.10 -13.41
N TYR A 63 11.07 9.02 -14.36
CA TYR A 63 11.34 10.43 -14.11
C TYR A 63 10.40 11.04 -13.07
N ASP A 64 9.08 10.83 -13.21
CA ASP A 64 8.09 11.32 -12.25
C ASP A 64 8.32 10.73 -10.85
N THR A 65 8.69 9.44 -10.78
CA THR A 65 8.97 8.74 -9.53
C THR A 65 10.23 9.28 -8.85
N ALA A 66 11.33 9.41 -9.58
CA ALA A 66 12.59 9.98 -9.07
C ALA A 66 12.39 11.43 -8.60
N LYS A 67 11.71 12.25 -9.41
CA LYS A 67 11.39 13.65 -9.08
C LYS A 67 10.49 13.74 -7.84
N GLY A 68 9.46 12.88 -7.75
CA GLY A 68 8.57 12.82 -6.60
C GLY A 68 9.26 12.42 -5.31
N GLY A 69 10.29 11.58 -5.41
CA GLY A 69 11.22 11.20 -4.33
C GLY A 69 12.37 12.18 -4.11
N LEU A 70 12.33 13.39 -4.71
CA LEU A 70 13.38 14.42 -4.63
C LEU A 70 14.79 13.90 -5.02
N TYR A 71 14.82 12.92 -5.92
CA TYR A 71 16.05 12.24 -6.39
C TYR A 71 16.87 11.56 -5.29
N LEU A 72 16.25 11.23 -4.16
CA LEU A 72 16.89 10.54 -3.03
C LEU A 72 16.82 9.01 -3.12
N GLY A 73 15.87 8.48 -3.92
CA GLY A 73 15.70 7.03 -4.10
C GLY A 73 16.80 6.41 -4.96
N ASP A 74 16.97 5.10 -4.83
CA ASP A 74 17.82 4.30 -5.73
C ASP A 74 17.21 4.32 -7.14
N GLN A 75 17.89 5.01 -8.06
CA GLN A 75 17.33 5.25 -9.40
C GLN A 75 17.36 4.00 -10.26
N ASP A 76 18.30 3.09 -10.05
CA ASP A 76 18.34 1.80 -10.78
C ASP A 76 17.13 0.92 -10.39
N ALA A 77 16.78 0.92 -9.09
CA ALA A 77 15.59 0.22 -8.60
C ALA A 77 14.28 0.87 -9.11
N ILE A 78 14.22 2.21 -9.16
CA ILE A 78 13.08 2.96 -9.72
C ILE A 78 12.92 2.62 -11.20
N GLU A 79 14.02 2.63 -11.98
CA GLU A 79 13.99 2.31 -13.40
C GLU A 79 13.52 0.88 -13.65
N ALA A 80 14.05 -0.10 -12.93
CA ALA A 80 13.65 -1.50 -13.03
C ALA A 80 12.14 -1.65 -12.75
N MET A 81 11.65 -1.09 -11.65
CA MET A 81 10.22 -1.14 -11.28
C MET A 81 9.32 -0.51 -12.37
N CYS A 82 9.66 0.67 -12.86
CA CYS A 82 8.83 1.39 -13.83
C CYS A 82 8.83 0.71 -15.20
N ARG A 83 9.95 0.08 -15.59
CA ARG A 83 10.09 -0.67 -16.83
C ARG A 83 9.24 -1.95 -16.82
N GLU A 84 9.19 -2.65 -15.69
CA GLU A 84 8.45 -3.91 -15.53
C GLU A 84 6.95 -3.69 -15.31
N ALA A 85 6.55 -2.60 -14.68
CA ALA A 85 5.16 -2.32 -14.29
C ALA A 85 4.11 -2.54 -15.41
N PRO A 86 4.31 -2.17 -16.68
CA PRO A 86 3.35 -2.47 -17.76
C PRO A 86 3.09 -3.95 -17.95
N GLN A 87 4.15 -4.77 -17.91
CA GLN A 87 4.04 -6.23 -18.06
C GLN A 87 3.37 -6.85 -16.85
N ASP A 88 3.66 -6.36 -15.64
CA ASP A 88 3.04 -6.83 -14.40
C ASP A 88 1.52 -6.58 -14.38
N ILE A 89 1.05 -5.44 -14.88
CA ILE A 89 -0.39 -5.16 -15.01
C ILE A 89 -1.07 -6.16 -15.95
N LEU A 90 -0.46 -6.46 -17.10
CA LEU A 90 -0.99 -7.44 -18.05
C LEU A 90 -0.97 -8.86 -17.47
N GLU A 91 0.05 -9.20 -16.70
CA GLU A 91 0.12 -10.49 -16.01
C GLU A 91 -0.96 -10.60 -14.92
N LEU A 92 -1.15 -9.59 -14.10
CA LEU A 92 -2.21 -9.55 -13.10
C LEU A 92 -3.59 -9.72 -13.73
N GLU A 93 -3.85 -9.10 -14.87
CA GLU A 93 -5.07 -9.30 -15.63
C GLU A 93 -5.24 -10.77 -16.07
N ARG A 94 -4.19 -11.40 -16.63
CA ARG A 94 -4.19 -12.82 -17.01
C ARG A 94 -4.40 -13.74 -15.82
N LEU A 95 -3.93 -13.35 -14.65
CA LEU A 95 -4.14 -14.06 -13.38
C LEU A 95 -5.55 -13.87 -12.81
N GLY A 96 -6.40 -13.04 -13.43
CA GLY A 96 -7.81 -12.89 -13.08
C GLY A 96 -8.19 -11.59 -12.39
N VAL A 97 -7.30 -10.60 -12.35
CA VAL A 97 -7.65 -9.27 -11.82
C VAL A 97 -8.58 -8.55 -12.79
N ILE A 98 -9.75 -8.15 -12.31
CA ILE A 98 -10.74 -7.41 -13.10
C ILE A 98 -10.51 -5.91 -12.91
N PHE A 99 -9.71 -5.30 -13.80
CA PHE A 99 -9.54 -3.86 -13.85
C PHE A 99 -10.76 -3.17 -14.49
N SER A 100 -11.02 -1.92 -14.11
CA SER A 100 -11.97 -1.04 -14.79
C SER A 100 -11.55 -0.85 -16.25
N ARG A 101 -12.54 -0.67 -17.15
CA ARG A 101 -12.32 -0.60 -18.60
C ARG A 101 -12.76 0.75 -19.16
N THR A 102 -12.09 1.16 -20.23
CA THR A 102 -12.60 2.20 -21.12
C THR A 102 -13.75 1.66 -21.98
N PRO A 103 -14.54 2.52 -22.66
CA PRO A 103 -15.56 2.07 -23.62
C PRO A 103 -15.01 1.16 -24.73
N GLU A 104 -13.73 1.33 -25.11
CA GLU A 104 -13.03 0.53 -26.11
C GLU A 104 -12.51 -0.81 -25.56
N GLY A 105 -12.74 -1.11 -24.28
CA GLY A 105 -12.35 -2.35 -23.64
C GLY A 105 -10.91 -2.39 -23.11
N ARG A 106 -10.15 -1.30 -23.17
CA ARG A 106 -8.79 -1.22 -22.61
C ARG A 106 -8.83 -1.06 -21.10
N ILE A 107 -7.74 -1.39 -20.40
CA ILE A 107 -7.61 -1.10 -18.96
C ILE A 107 -7.70 0.41 -18.76
N ALA A 108 -8.64 0.84 -17.92
CA ALA A 108 -8.82 2.25 -17.63
C ALA A 108 -7.71 2.76 -16.70
N GLN A 109 -7.24 3.97 -16.97
CA GLN A 109 -6.26 4.68 -16.18
C GLN A 109 -6.81 6.01 -15.69
N ARG A 110 -6.37 6.44 -14.50
CA ARG A 110 -6.78 7.71 -13.91
C ARG A 110 -5.56 8.54 -13.45
N PRO A 111 -5.68 9.89 -13.44
CA PRO A 111 -4.62 10.75 -12.94
C PRO A 111 -4.51 10.67 -11.42
N PHE A 112 -3.25 10.71 -10.92
CA PHE A 112 -2.94 10.93 -9.53
C PHE A 112 -1.93 12.08 -9.38
N GLY A 113 -1.89 12.67 -8.17
CA GLY A 113 -1.02 13.80 -7.87
C GLY A 113 0.46 13.46 -8.09
N GLY A 114 1.18 14.36 -8.75
CA GLY A 114 2.60 14.21 -9.04
C GLY A 114 2.94 13.41 -10.28
N ALA A 115 1.97 12.78 -10.95
CA ALA A 115 2.18 12.07 -12.21
C ALA A 115 1.95 12.98 -13.42
N GLY A 116 2.83 12.92 -14.40
CA GLY A 116 2.72 13.67 -15.66
C GLY A 116 1.65 13.11 -16.60
N PHE A 117 1.25 11.85 -16.41
CA PHE A 117 0.26 11.14 -17.22
C PHE A 117 -0.75 10.39 -16.35
N PRO A 118 -1.99 10.15 -16.83
CA PRO A 118 -2.97 9.31 -16.14
C PRO A 118 -2.58 7.83 -16.27
N ARG A 119 -1.70 7.33 -15.40
CA ARG A 119 -1.14 5.97 -15.48
C ARG A 119 -1.62 5.01 -14.40
N THR A 120 -2.52 5.42 -13.53
CA THR A 120 -3.00 4.58 -12.43
C THR A 120 -4.08 3.62 -12.90
N CYS A 121 -3.74 2.34 -13.09
CA CYS A 121 -4.66 1.24 -13.38
C CYS A 121 -5.46 0.89 -12.12
N TYR A 122 -6.78 0.73 -12.20
CA TYR A 122 -7.64 0.61 -11.03
C TYR A 122 -8.83 -0.34 -11.24
N ALA A 123 -9.41 -0.81 -10.14
CA ALA A 123 -10.68 -1.51 -10.09
C ALA A 123 -11.64 -0.71 -9.17
N ALA A 124 -12.41 0.22 -9.74
CA ALA A 124 -13.20 1.21 -9.03
C ALA A 124 -12.39 1.91 -7.91
N ASP A 125 -12.86 1.89 -6.65
CA ASP A 125 -12.16 2.38 -5.47
C ASP A 125 -11.70 1.25 -4.53
N ARG A 126 -11.63 0.00 -5.04
CA ARG A 126 -11.30 -1.23 -4.30
C ARG A 126 -10.22 -2.08 -5.01
N THR A 127 -9.23 -1.45 -5.58
CA THR A 127 -8.19 -2.13 -6.38
C THR A 127 -7.46 -3.21 -5.58
N GLY A 128 -7.10 -2.93 -4.33
CA GLY A 128 -6.42 -3.91 -3.47
C GLY A 128 -7.24 -5.16 -3.21
N HIS A 129 -8.55 -5.02 -3.04
CA HIS A 129 -9.46 -6.16 -2.89
C HIS A 129 -9.44 -7.04 -4.14
N ALA A 130 -9.57 -6.45 -5.34
CA ALA A 130 -9.53 -7.19 -6.59
C ALA A 130 -8.20 -7.94 -6.79
N LEU A 131 -7.07 -7.27 -6.52
CA LEU A 131 -5.74 -7.86 -6.62
C LEU A 131 -5.55 -9.03 -5.65
N LEU A 132 -5.90 -8.80 -4.38
CA LEU A 132 -5.64 -9.76 -3.32
C LEU A 132 -6.45 -11.04 -3.50
N HIS A 133 -7.73 -10.91 -3.86
CA HIS A 133 -8.58 -12.07 -4.11
C HIS A 133 -8.15 -12.87 -5.33
N ALA A 134 -7.79 -12.20 -6.44
CA ALA A 134 -7.26 -12.89 -7.62
C ALA A 134 -5.97 -13.66 -7.28
N MET A 135 -5.04 -13.06 -6.54
CA MET A 135 -3.81 -13.72 -6.12
C MET A 135 -4.07 -14.88 -5.14
N TYR A 136 -5.04 -14.74 -4.24
CA TYR A 136 -5.44 -15.83 -3.34
C TYR A 136 -6.02 -17.02 -4.10
N GLU A 137 -6.85 -16.78 -5.12
CA GLU A 137 -7.34 -17.84 -6.03
C GLU A 137 -6.18 -18.58 -6.74
N GLN A 138 -5.15 -17.84 -7.20
CA GLN A 138 -3.98 -18.48 -7.81
C GLN A 138 -3.20 -19.32 -6.79
N LEU A 139 -3.08 -18.85 -5.55
CA LEU A 139 -2.44 -19.59 -4.47
C LEU A 139 -3.19 -20.91 -4.19
N LEU A 140 -4.53 -20.87 -4.17
CA LEU A 140 -5.37 -22.08 -3.99
C LEU A 140 -5.23 -23.06 -5.16
N LYS A 141 -5.26 -22.57 -6.41
CA LYS A 141 -5.03 -23.38 -7.61
C LYS A 141 -3.68 -24.12 -7.57
N ARG A 142 -2.68 -23.46 -7.00
CA ARG A 142 -1.34 -23.98 -6.85
C ARG A 142 -1.18 -24.92 -5.66
N GLN A 143 -2.19 -25.04 -4.81
CA GLN A 143 -2.18 -25.84 -3.58
C GLN A 143 -1.01 -25.50 -2.63
N CYS A 144 -0.58 -24.23 -2.61
CA CYS A 144 0.46 -23.79 -1.70
C CYS A 144 0.03 -23.97 -0.24
N ARG A 145 0.95 -24.45 0.58
CA ARG A 145 0.72 -24.56 2.03
C ARG A 145 0.68 -23.18 2.66
N VAL A 146 -0.39 -22.87 3.39
CA VAL A 146 -0.51 -21.63 4.18
C VAL A 146 -0.66 -21.99 5.65
N TYR A 147 0.25 -21.48 6.49
CA TYR A 147 0.17 -21.50 7.93
C TYR A 147 -0.53 -20.21 8.39
N GLU A 148 -1.84 -20.28 8.52
CA GLU A 148 -2.67 -19.15 8.95
C GLU A 148 -2.64 -19.00 10.47
N GLU A 149 -2.66 -17.73 10.95
CA GLU A 149 -2.58 -17.40 12.38
C GLU A 149 -1.27 -17.92 13.03
N TRP A 150 -0.18 -17.85 12.28
CA TRP A 150 1.17 -18.15 12.74
C TRP A 150 2.00 -16.86 12.78
N TYR A 151 2.56 -16.57 13.95
CA TYR A 151 3.37 -15.38 14.19
C TYR A 151 4.87 -15.76 14.23
N VAL A 152 5.63 -15.26 13.27
CA VAL A 152 7.09 -15.48 13.22
C VAL A 152 7.76 -14.64 14.29
N THR A 153 8.50 -15.29 15.18
CA THR A 153 9.15 -14.65 16.34
C THR A 153 10.66 -14.48 16.16
N ALA A 154 11.30 -15.28 15.32
CA ALA A 154 12.74 -15.18 15.04
C ALA A 154 13.08 -15.74 13.65
N LEU A 155 14.16 -15.21 13.05
CA LEU A 155 14.88 -15.83 11.96
C LEU A 155 15.92 -16.79 12.52
N ILE A 156 16.17 -17.91 11.84
CA ILE A 156 17.22 -18.87 12.20
C ILE A 156 18.42 -18.58 11.32
N ILE A 157 19.46 -18.02 11.92
CA ILE A 157 20.72 -17.72 11.23
C ILE A 157 21.79 -18.71 11.72
N GLU A 158 22.34 -19.49 10.79
CA GLU A 158 23.43 -20.43 11.06
C GLU A 158 24.62 -20.11 10.15
N GLN A 159 25.76 -19.85 10.71
CA GLN A 159 26.99 -19.48 9.99
C GLN A 159 26.78 -18.27 9.03
N GLY A 160 25.92 -17.31 9.41
CA GLY A 160 25.60 -16.13 8.62
C GLY A 160 24.52 -16.33 7.54
N GLN A 161 24.01 -17.55 7.37
CA GLN A 161 22.95 -17.89 6.41
C GLN A 161 21.60 -18.03 7.11
N CYS A 162 20.55 -17.51 6.50
CA CYS A 162 19.16 -17.74 6.95
C CYS A 162 18.71 -19.14 6.53
N CYS A 163 18.37 -19.98 7.53
CA CYS A 163 17.99 -21.38 7.35
C CYS A 163 16.54 -21.68 7.76
N GLY A 164 15.75 -20.66 8.05
CA GLY A 164 14.36 -20.85 8.46
C GLY A 164 13.88 -19.84 9.49
N VAL A 165 12.79 -20.17 10.14
CA VAL A 165 12.13 -19.31 11.13
C VAL A 165 11.66 -20.09 12.35
N VAL A 166 11.49 -19.38 13.47
CA VAL A 166 10.70 -19.84 14.61
C VAL A 166 9.38 -19.12 14.57
N ALA A 167 8.28 -19.84 14.65
CA ALA A 167 6.95 -19.27 14.61
C ALA A 167 6.08 -19.82 15.74
N TRP A 168 5.14 -18.98 16.19
CA TRP A 168 4.14 -19.34 17.19
C TRP A 168 2.82 -19.63 16.49
N ASP A 169 2.27 -20.83 16.69
CA ASP A 169 0.89 -21.16 16.34
C ASP A 169 -0.05 -20.43 17.32
N LEU A 170 -0.75 -19.42 16.83
CA LEU A 170 -1.61 -18.57 17.67
C LEU A 170 -2.92 -19.26 18.06
N VAL A 171 -3.32 -20.31 17.34
CA VAL A 171 -4.57 -21.04 17.58
C VAL A 171 -4.33 -22.19 18.57
N ARG A 172 -3.32 -23.01 18.36
CA ARG A 172 -3.07 -24.19 19.18
C ARG A 172 -2.11 -23.92 20.33
N GLY A 173 -1.36 -22.83 20.24
CA GLY A 173 -0.26 -22.54 21.15
C GLY A 173 1.02 -23.32 20.77
N GLY A 174 2.15 -22.83 21.29
CA GLY A 174 3.45 -23.47 21.10
C GLY A 174 4.30 -22.85 20.01
N LEU A 175 5.60 -23.05 20.15
CA LEU A 175 6.61 -22.59 19.20
C LEU A 175 7.00 -23.75 18.28
N GLU A 176 7.05 -23.48 17.00
CA GLU A 176 7.45 -24.41 15.97
C GLU A 176 8.69 -23.91 15.21
N ILE A 177 9.55 -24.84 14.85
CA ILE A 177 10.73 -24.60 14.03
C ILE A 177 10.42 -25.01 12.60
N LEU A 178 10.50 -24.05 11.68
CA LEU A 178 10.38 -24.32 10.25
C LEU A 178 11.71 -24.04 9.57
N ARG A 179 12.27 -25.06 8.92
CA ARG A 179 13.52 -24.98 8.15
C ARG A 179 13.23 -24.73 6.68
N ALA A 180 14.09 -23.96 6.04
CA ALA A 180 14.04 -23.72 4.59
C ALA A 180 15.42 -23.45 4.02
N LYS A 181 15.55 -23.64 2.69
CA LYS A 181 16.76 -23.27 1.94
C LYS A 181 16.81 -21.75 1.71
N ALA A 182 15.61 -21.11 1.61
CA ALA A 182 15.48 -19.67 1.48
C ALA A 182 14.22 -19.17 2.23
N VAL A 183 14.31 -17.95 2.73
CA VAL A 183 13.20 -17.24 3.40
C VAL A 183 12.97 -15.92 2.67
N ILE A 184 11.70 -15.60 2.40
CA ILE A 184 11.29 -14.32 1.80
C ILE A 184 10.50 -13.54 2.85
N LEU A 185 10.94 -12.32 3.19
CA LEU A 185 10.21 -11.42 4.05
C LEU A 185 9.25 -10.56 3.21
N ALA A 186 7.95 -10.79 3.38
CA ALA A 186 6.86 -10.04 2.73
C ALA A 186 5.88 -9.49 3.78
N THR A 187 6.41 -9.01 4.91
CA THR A 187 5.67 -8.71 6.15
C THR A 187 4.97 -7.36 6.16
N GLY A 188 5.11 -6.57 5.09
CA GLY A 188 4.55 -5.21 5.02
C GLY A 188 5.31 -4.20 5.88
N GLY A 189 4.70 -3.05 6.08
CA GLY A 189 5.31 -1.93 6.77
C GLY A 189 5.08 -1.87 8.27
N SER A 190 5.37 -0.69 8.86
CA SER A 190 5.29 -0.42 10.30
C SER A 190 4.37 0.76 10.66
N GLY A 191 3.42 1.10 9.79
CA GLY A 191 2.59 2.30 9.97
C GLY A 191 1.83 2.36 11.29
N ARG A 192 1.61 1.22 11.96
CA ARG A 192 0.92 1.16 13.26
C ARG A 192 1.77 1.55 14.46
N VAL A 193 3.04 1.91 14.28
CA VAL A 193 3.81 2.59 15.33
C VAL A 193 3.37 4.06 15.50
N PHE A 194 2.63 4.61 14.52
CA PHE A 194 2.05 5.96 14.58
C PHE A 194 0.61 5.90 15.09
N SER A 195 0.20 6.90 15.86
CA SER A 195 -1.14 6.99 16.46
C SER A 195 -2.24 7.15 15.42
N THR A 196 -1.99 7.92 14.36
CA THR A 196 -2.89 8.04 13.21
C THR A 196 -2.25 7.36 12.01
N SER A 197 -2.90 6.33 11.50
CA SER A 197 -2.37 5.53 10.40
C SER A 197 -3.48 4.92 9.57
N THR A 198 -3.28 4.88 8.25
CA THR A 198 -4.15 4.17 7.31
C THR A 198 -3.90 2.67 7.31
N ASN A 199 -2.82 2.22 7.95
CA ASN A 199 -2.41 0.83 7.93
C ASN A 199 -3.30 -0.03 8.82
N ALA A 200 -3.53 -1.28 8.40
CA ALA A 200 -4.19 -2.28 9.23
C ALA A 200 -3.44 -2.48 10.56
N VAL A 201 -4.16 -2.85 11.61
CA VAL A 201 -3.60 -3.07 12.96
C VAL A 201 -2.47 -4.10 13.00
N ILE A 202 -2.36 -4.93 11.98
CA ILE A 202 -1.32 -5.94 11.82
C ILE A 202 0.01 -5.40 11.28
N ASN A 203 0.08 -4.16 10.79
CA ASN A 203 1.30 -3.57 10.21
C ASN A 203 2.17 -2.95 11.32
N THR A 204 2.80 -3.80 12.10
CA THR A 204 3.53 -3.48 13.32
C THR A 204 5.06 -3.50 13.16
N GLY A 205 5.57 -3.71 11.91
CA GLY A 205 7.02 -3.70 11.63
C GLY A 205 7.74 -4.98 12.00
N ASP A 206 7.03 -6.09 12.13
CA ASP A 206 7.60 -7.35 12.64
C ASP A 206 8.78 -7.85 11.79
N GLY A 207 8.68 -7.82 10.45
CA GLY A 207 9.77 -8.28 9.58
C GLY A 207 11.04 -7.44 9.72
N MET A 208 10.89 -6.11 9.87
CA MET A 208 12.03 -5.22 10.13
C MET A 208 12.67 -5.55 11.48
N ALA A 209 11.84 -5.79 12.51
CA ALA A 209 12.33 -6.17 13.83
C ALA A 209 13.04 -7.54 13.82
N LEU A 210 12.52 -8.52 13.07
CA LEU A 210 13.14 -9.82 12.88
C LEU A 210 14.53 -9.69 12.23
N ALA A 211 14.59 -8.93 11.13
CA ALA A 211 15.84 -8.68 10.41
C ALA A 211 16.86 -7.94 11.29
N TYR A 212 16.44 -6.87 11.98
CA TYR A 212 17.30 -6.12 12.87
C TYR A 212 17.89 -6.99 14.01
N ARG A 213 17.04 -7.81 14.66
CA ARG A 213 17.48 -8.74 15.71
C ARG A 213 18.44 -9.83 15.17
N ALA A 214 18.31 -10.17 13.90
CA ALA A 214 19.22 -11.10 13.21
C ALA A 214 20.53 -10.43 12.75
N GLY A 215 20.72 -9.12 13.05
CA GLY A 215 21.92 -8.38 12.71
C GLY A 215 21.95 -7.80 11.30
N LEU A 216 20.81 -7.79 10.60
CA LEU A 216 20.72 -7.18 9.26
C LEU A 216 20.49 -5.67 9.36
N PRO A 217 21.09 -4.88 8.43
CA PRO A 217 20.90 -3.43 8.42
C PRO A 217 19.49 -3.04 7.98
N LEU A 218 18.98 -1.98 8.59
CA LEU A 218 17.81 -1.25 8.13
C LEU A 218 18.29 0.07 7.48
N GLN A 219 17.56 0.55 6.47
CA GLN A 219 17.85 1.83 5.82
C GLN A 219 16.59 2.66 5.59
N ASP A 220 16.77 3.96 5.45
CA ASP A 220 15.71 4.92 5.07
C ASP A 220 14.49 4.92 6.01
N MET A 221 14.70 4.56 7.28
CA MET A 221 13.63 4.40 8.27
C MET A 221 12.91 5.71 8.60
N GLU A 222 13.55 6.86 8.38
CA GLU A 222 12.99 8.20 8.55
C GLU A 222 11.99 8.58 7.45
N PHE A 223 12.00 7.90 6.30
CA PHE A 223 11.09 8.19 5.20
C PHE A 223 9.74 7.52 5.41
N VAL A 224 8.84 8.24 6.05
CA VAL A 224 7.44 7.86 6.24
C VAL A 224 6.55 8.85 5.53
N GLN A 225 5.76 8.39 4.57
CA GLN A 225 4.78 9.23 3.88
C GLN A 225 3.48 9.33 4.69
N PHE A 226 3.01 10.55 4.92
CA PHE A 226 1.69 10.80 5.46
C PHE A 226 0.69 11.01 4.34
N HIS A 227 -0.42 10.27 4.36
CA HIS A 227 -1.54 10.54 3.46
C HIS A 227 -2.35 11.71 4.00
N PRO A 228 -2.65 12.73 3.18
CA PRO A 228 -3.30 13.95 3.65
C PRO A 228 -4.74 13.74 4.13
N THR A 229 -5.45 12.77 3.55
CA THR A 229 -6.86 12.56 3.80
C THR A 229 -7.12 11.23 4.51
N THR A 230 -7.05 11.23 5.84
CA THR A 230 -7.49 10.13 6.69
C THR A 230 -8.65 10.58 7.55
N LEU A 231 -9.59 9.69 7.81
CA LEU A 231 -10.75 9.98 8.66
C LEU A 231 -10.30 10.28 10.10
N ARG A 232 -10.80 11.35 10.69
CA ARG A 232 -10.34 11.92 11.97
C ARG A 232 -10.10 10.88 13.07
N ASP A 233 -11.10 10.11 13.41
CA ASP A 233 -11.08 9.31 14.65
C ASP A 233 -10.47 7.91 14.44
N THR A 234 -10.53 7.38 13.24
CA THR A 234 -10.11 6.01 12.91
C THR A 234 -8.79 5.92 12.14
N GLY A 235 -8.37 7.00 11.46
CA GLY A 235 -7.24 6.97 10.54
C GLY A 235 -7.53 6.22 9.22
N ILE A 236 -8.78 5.82 8.97
CA ILE A 236 -9.16 5.13 7.74
C ILE A 236 -8.88 6.03 6.53
N LEU A 237 -8.32 5.44 5.49
CA LEU A 237 -7.98 6.14 4.26
C LEU A 237 -9.23 6.66 3.54
N ILE A 238 -9.25 7.97 3.28
CA ILE A 238 -10.12 8.57 2.27
C ILE A 238 -9.27 8.76 1.02
N THR A 239 -9.52 7.94 0.00
CA THR A 239 -8.67 7.85 -1.19
C THR A 239 -8.36 9.19 -1.84
N GLU A 240 -7.18 9.32 -2.41
CA GLU A 240 -6.82 10.45 -3.28
C GLU A 240 -7.80 10.65 -4.43
N GLY A 241 -8.46 9.58 -4.87
CA GLY A 241 -9.53 9.63 -5.86
C GLY A 241 -10.64 10.61 -5.51
N ALA A 242 -10.95 10.84 -4.22
CA ALA A 242 -11.94 11.83 -3.81
C ALA A 242 -11.52 13.26 -4.19
N ARG A 243 -10.22 13.60 -4.07
CA ARG A 243 -9.65 14.86 -4.54
C ARG A 243 -9.55 14.89 -6.07
N GLY A 244 -9.19 13.76 -6.67
CA GLY A 244 -9.16 13.59 -8.13
C GLY A 244 -10.52 13.77 -8.81
N GLU A 245 -11.61 13.37 -8.15
CA GLU A 245 -12.97 13.63 -8.62
C GLU A 245 -13.40 15.10 -8.41
N GLY A 246 -12.57 15.93 -7.77
CA GLY A 246 -12.77 17.36 -7.59
C GLY A 246 -13.09 17.79 -6.17
N GLY A 247 -12.88 16.95 -5.16
CA GLY A 247 -13.10 17.31 -3.75
C GLY A 247 -12.23 18.47 -3.28
N TYR A 248 -12.80 19.40 -2.50
CA TYR A 248 -12.13 20.57 -1.96
C TYR A 248 -11.65 20.36 -0.53
N LEU A 249 -10.51 20.95 -0.18
CA LEU A 249 -10.01 21.03 1.19
C LEU A 249 -10.33 22.40 1.77
N LEU A 250 -11.16 22.41 2.82
CA LEU A 250 -11.65 23.62 3.47
C LEU A 250 -11.14 23.71 4.92
N ASN A 251 -10.78 24.93 5.33
CA ASN A 251 -10.50 25.25 6.73
C ASN A 251 -11.79 25.69 7.47
N THR A 252 -11.67 26.10 8.74
CA THR A 252 -12.79 26.60 9.56
C THR A 252 -13.46 27.86 9.00
N LEU A 253 -12.74 28.63 8.19
CA LEU A 253 -13.26 29.85 7.58
C LEU A 253 -14.02 29.54 6.26
N GLY A 254 -14.12 28.27 5.86
CA GLY A 254 -14.69 27.86 4.59
C GLY A 254 -13.78 28.17 3.39
N GLU A 255 -12.52 28.48 3.62
CA GLU A 255 -11.57 28.79 2.56
C GLU A 255 -11.00 27.51 1.96
N ARG A 256 -10.93 27.43 0.65
CA ARG A 256 -10.17 26.42 -0.10
C ARG A 256 -8.69 26.78 -0.01
N PHE A 257 -8.06 26.40 1.12
CA PHE A 257 -6.74 26.90 1.52
C PHE A 257 -5.60 26.45 0.60
N MET A 258 -5.77 25.39 -0.19
CA MET A 258 -4.74 24.94 -1.13
C MET A 258 -4.34 26.02 -2.16
N LYS A 259 -5.19 27.00 -2.42
CA LYS A 259 -4.85 28.19 -3.23
C LYS A 259 -3.61 28.93 -2.71
N ARG A 260 -3.37 28.89 -1.39
CA ARG A 260 -2.25 29.57 -0.73
C ARG A 260 -0.96 28.77 -0.83
N TYR A 261 -1.05 27.43 -0.79
CA TYR A 261 0.09 26.54 -0.69
C TYR A 261 0.54 25.94 -2.03
N ALA A 262 -0.40 25.69 -2.94
CA ALA A 262 -0.14 25.11 -4.25
C ALA A 262 -1.17 25.62 -5.29
N PRO A 263 -1.08 26.89 -5.72
CA PRO A 263 -2.12 27.54 -6.53
C PRO A 263 -2.35 26.86 -7.89
N GLU A 264 -1.36 26.20 -8.46
CA GLU A 264 -1.47 25.52 -9.77
C GLU A 264 -2.11 24.13 -9.64
N GLN A 265 -1.59 23.27 -8.76
CA GLN A 265 -2.04 21.89 -8.60
C GLN A 265 -3.20 21.75 -7.62
N MET A 266 -3.41 22.72 -6.75
CA MET A 266 -4.47 22.72 -5.74
C MET A 266 -4.46 21.43 -4.90
N GLU A 267 -5.58 20.74 -4.74
CA GLU A 267 -5.74 19.49 -4.01
C GLU A 267 -5.02 18.30 -4.67
N LEU A 268 -4.55 18.43 -5.90
CA LEU A 268 -3.74 17.42 -6.62
C LEU A 268 -2.24 17.67 -6.53
N ALA A 269 -1.79 18.60 -5.68
CA ALA A 269 -0.39 18.69 -5.30
C ALA A 269 0.08 17.38 -4.64
N THR A 270 1.41 17.20 -4.51
CA THR A 270 1.97 15.98 -3.90
C THR A 270 1.41 15.73 -2.49
N ARG A 271 1.34 14.49 -2.07
CA ARG A 271 0.83 14.12 -0.72
C ARG A 271 1.55 14.86 0.39
N SER A 272 2.87 15.03 0.26
CA SER A 272 3.69 15.78 1.23
C SER A 272 3.26 17.24 1.29
N THR A 273 3.11 17.91 0.15
CA THR A 273 2.66 19.31 0.07
C THR A 273 1.29 19.49 0.71
N VAL A 274 0.33 18.62 0.36
CA VAL A 274 -1.02 18.70 0.92
C VAL A 274 -1.03 18.41 2.42
N SER A 275 -0.27 17.39 2.88
CA SER A 275 -0.17 17.05 4.31
C SER A 275 0.43 18.17 5.14
N LEU A 276 1.49 18.82 4.64
CA LEU A 276 2.10 19.98 5.30
C LEU A 276 1.14 21.17 5.34
N ALA A 277 0.43 21.45 4.24
CA ALA A 277 -0.57 22.51 4.19
C ALA A 277 -1.70 22.29 5.22
N ILE A 278 -2.23 21.06 5.32
CA ILE A 278 -3.23 20.70 6.34
C ILE A 278 -2.66 20.88 7.74
N GLY A 279 -1.44 20.40 7.99
CA GLY A 279 -0.76 20.57 9.28
C GLY A 279 -0.61 22.03 9.65
N GLN A 280 -0.24 22.90 8.70
CA GLN A 280 -0.11 24.33 8.92
C GLN A 280 -1.46 24.99 9.26
N GLU A 281 -2.54 24.65 8.53
CA GLU A 281 -3.88 25.16 8.84
C GLU A 281 -4.33 24.79 10.26
N ILE A 282 -4.06 23.55 10.68
CA ILE A 282 -4.38 23.05 12.03
C ILE A 282 -3.55 23.80 13.09
N LEU A 283 -2.24 23.92 12.88
CA LEU A 283 -1.32 24.60 13.81
C LEU A 283 -1.67 26.10 14.00
N GLU A 284 -2.11 26.76 12.95
CA GLU A 284 -2.53 28.16 12.99
C GLU A 284 -3.97 28.37 13.51
N GLY A 285 -4.62 27.31 14.00
CA GLY A 285 -5.96 27.37 14.60
C GLY A 285 -7.10 27.49 13.58
N ARG A 286 -6.84 27.25 12.31
CA ARG A 286 -7.87 27.20 11.25
C ARG A 286 -8.40 25.78 10.98
N GLY A 287 -8.03 24.82 11.82
CA GLY A 287 -8.60 23.47 11.82
C GLY A 287 -9.83 23.37 12.71
N VAL A 288 -10.66 22.35 12.48
CA VAL A 288 -11.83 21.96 13.29
C VAL A 288 -11.46 20.71 14.08
N ASP A 289 -11.36 20.82 15.40
CA ASP A 289 -11.02 19.68 16.29
C ASP A 289 -9.76 18.90 15.82
N GLY A 290 -8.70 19.63 15.41
CA GLY A 290 -7.47 19.04 14.90
C GLY A 290 -7.58 18.43 13.49
N CYS A 291 -8.56 18.86 12.70
CA CYS A 291 -8.84 18.42 11.34
C CYS A 291 -9.08 19.58 10.40
N VAL A 292 -9.10 19.29 9.09
CA VAL A 292 -9.70 20.12 8.06
C VAL A 292 -10.87 19.37 7.42
N LEU A 293 -11.60 19.98 6.52
CA LEU A 293 -12.80 19.41 5.91
C LEU A 293 -12.55 19.06 4.45
N LEU A 294 -12.85 17.81 4.07
CA LEU A 294 -12.95 17.39 2.67
C LEU A 294 -14.40 17.55 2.22
N ASP A 295 -14.65 18.49 1.33
CA ASP A 295 -15.98 18.80 0.81
C ASP A 295 -16.20 18.18 -0.57
N LEU A 296 -17.20 17.30 -0.67
CA LEU A 296 -17.61 16.61 -1.89
C LEU A 296 -18.99 17.03 -2.37
N ARG A 297 -19.71 17.87 -1.62
CA ARG A 297 -21.14 18.20 -1.86
C ARG A 297 -21.39 18.77 -3.24
N HIS A 298 -20.47 19.60 -3.75
CA HIS A 298 -20.58 20.24 -5.06
C HIS A 298 -20.48 19.27 -6.25
N LEU A 299 -19.99 18.03 -6.02
CA LEU A 299 -19.95 16.96 -7.04
C LEU A 299 -21.36 16.43 -7.36
N GLY A 300 -22.28 16.56 -6.41
CA GLY A 300 -23.64 16.06 -6.51
C GLY A 300 -23.80 14.56 -6.26
N ARG A 301 -25.01 14.18 -5.87
CA ARG A 301 -25.36 12.81 -5.46
C ARG A 301 -24.98 11.74 -6.49
N ALA A 302 -25.30 11.97 -7.75
CA ALA A 302 -25.08 10.99 -8.81
C ALA A 302 -23.59 10.61 -8.94
N ARG A 303 -22.72 11.61 -8.99
CA ARG A 303 -21.26 11.40 -9.13
C ARG A 303 -20.67 10.71 -7.92
N ILE A 304 -21.09 11.06 -6.70
CA ILE A 304 -20.61 10.41 -5.47
C ILE A 304 -21.01 8.94 -5.45
N LEU A 305 -22.26 8.61 -5.78
CA LEU A 305 -22.75 7.22 -5.82
C LEU A 305 -22.07 6.37 -6.90
N GLU A 306 -21.73 6.96 -8.04
CA GLU A 306 -21.08 6.26 -9.15
C GLU A 306 -19.57 6.09 -8.93
N ARG A 307 -18.88 7.17 -8.51
CA ARG A 307 -17.42 7.24 -8.54
C ARG A 307 -16.76 7.01 -7.20
N LEU A 308 -17.47 7.24 -6.08
CA LEU A 308 -16.96 7.20 -4.72
C LEU A 308 -17.88 6.42 -3.75
N PRO A 309 -18.46 5.27 -4.17
CA PRO A 309 -19.42 4.53 -3.35
C PRO A 309 -18.81 4.06 -2.02
N GLN A 310 -17.59 3.52 -2.04
CA GLN A 310 -16.90 3.06 -0.83
C GLN A 310 -16.57 4.21 0.12
N ILE A 311 -16.19 5.37 -0.41
CA ILE A 311 -15.91 6.55 0.43
C ILE A 311 -17.15 7.00 1.17
N ARG A 312 -18.32 6.95 0.51
CA ARG A 312 -19.59 7.26 1.16
C ARG A 312 -19.92 6.22 2.25
N GLU A 313 -19.76 4.92 1.97
CA GLU A 313 -19.95 3.85 2.97
C GLU A 313 -19.04 4.06 4.19
N LEU A 314 -17.75 4.30 3.98
CA LEU A 314 -16.78 4.55 5.06
C LEU A 314 -17.15 5.79 5.89
N ALA A 315 -17.58 6.89 5.26
CA ALA A 315 -17.99 8.09 5.97
C ALA A 315 -19.27 7.86 6.79
N LEU A 316 -20.25 7.15 6.25
CA LEU A 316 -21.48 6.77 6.97
C LEU A 316 -21.19 5.85 8.14
N GLU A 317 -20.40 4.80 7.93
CA GLU A 317 -20.16 3.75 8.94
C GLU A 317 -19.26 4.25 10.08
N PHE A 318 -18.17 4.96 9.75
CA PHE A 318 -17.12 5.31 10.73
C PHE A 318 -17.13 6.76 11.20
N ALA A 319 -17.86 7.65 10.53
CA ALA A 319 -18.03 9.04 10.97
C ALA A 319 -19.48 9.45 11.18
N GLY A 320 -20.45 8.61 10.79
CA GLY A 320 -21.87 8.94 10.88
C GLY A 320 -22.31 10.10 9.95
N LEU A 321 -21.54 10.36 8.88
CA LEU A 321 -21.74 11.49 7.98
C LEU A 321 -22.00 11.01 6.55
N ASP A 322 -23.02 11.59 5.88
CA ASP A 322 -23.19 11.40 4.44
C ASP A 322 -22.42 12.50 3.68
N PRO A 323 -21.37 12.18 2.90
CA PRO A 323 -20.58 13.16 2.16
C PRO A 323 -21.35 13.89 1.06
N ILE A 324 -22.55 13.43 0.74
CA ILE A 324 -23.48 14.15 -0.14
C ILE A 324 -23.99 15.43 0.53
N GLU A 325 -24.11 15.44 1.86
CA GLU A 325 -24.72 16.51 2.63
C GLU A 325 -23.72 17.26 3.53
N THR A 326 -22.70 16.54 4.03
CA THR A 326 -21.78 17.05 5.06
C THR A 326 -20.32 16.78 4.67
N PRO A 327 -19.40 17.78 4.78
CA PRO A 327 -17.98 17.54 4.56
C PRO A 327 -17.39 16.55 5.54
N ILE A 328 -16.40 15.77 5.09
CA ILE A 328 -15.72 14.74 5.88
C ILE A 328 -14.57 15.39 6.66
N PRO A 329 -14.50 15.27 8.02
CA PRO A 329 -13.36 15.72 8.80
C PRO A 329 -12.17 14.78 8.58
N ILE A 330 -11.05 15.35 8.10
CA ILE A 330 -9.85 14.62 7.74
C ILE A 330 -8.59 15.27 8.33
N ARG A 331 -7.56 14.44 8.52
CA ARG A 331 -6.22 14.88 8.90
C ARG A 331 -5.14 13.98 8.30
N PRO A 332 -3.86 14.42 8.25
CA PRO A 332 -2.78 13.55 7.79
C PRO A 332 -2.56 12.33 8.72
N GLY A 333 -2.30 11.17 8.11
CA GLY A 333 -1.96 9.94 8.84
C GLY A 333 -0.85 9.15 8.15
N ALA A 334 -0.04 8.43 8.93
CA ALA A 334 1.03 7.59 8.40
C ALA A 334 0.47 6.57 7.40
N HIS A 335 1.08 6.48 6.21
CA HIS A 335 0.54 5.72 5.10
C HIS A 335 1.54 4.75 4.49
N TYR A 336 2.71 5.24 4.05
CA TYR A 336 3.78 4.44 3.49
C TYR A 336 5.03 4.50 4.36
N GLN A 337 5.64 3.34 4.57
CA GLN A 337 7.01 3.19 5.03
C GLN A 337 7.87 2.94 3.79
N MET A 338 8.76 3.86 3.43
CA MET A 338 9.67 3.70 2.29
C MET A 338 10.88 2.87 2.66
N GLY A 339 11.46 3.13 3.83
CA GLY A 339 12.56 2.36 4.36
C GLY A 339 12.19 0.96 4.84
N GLY A 340 13.18 0.20 5.25
CA GLY A 340 13.03 -1.15 5.74
C GLY A 340 14.34 -1.92 5.77
N VAL A 341 14.27 -3.24 5.60
CA VAL A 341 15.45 -4.09 5.48
C VAL A 341 16.22 -3.73 4.21
N ARG A 342 17.52 -3.48 4.36
CA ARG A 342 18.39 -3.15 3.23
C ARG A 342 18.53 -4.35 2.29
N THR A 343 18.26 -4.12 1.01
CA THR A 343 18.41 -5.10 -0.07
C THR A 343 19.16 -4.50 -1.25
N ASN A 344 19.61 -5.35 -2.16
CA ASN A 344 19.97 -4.94 -3.52
C ASN A 344 18.72 -4.85 -4.42
N SER A 345 18.91 -4.53 -5.70
CA SER A 345 17.82 -4.43 -6.70
C SER A 345 17.08 -5.76 -6.97
N TRP A 346 17.64 -6.89 -6.54
CA TRP A 346 17.03 -8.21 -6.63
C TRP A 346 16.26 -8.62 -5.38
N GLY A 347 16.21 -7.75 -4.35
CA GLY A 347 15.56 -8.02 -3.08
C GLY A 347 16.40 -8.89 -2.13
N GLU A 348 17.67 -9.16 -2.44
CA GLU A 348 18.55 -9.96 -1.58
C GLU A 348 19.11 -9.09 -0.45
N THR A 349 19.10 -9.64 0.78
CA THR A 349 19.70 -9.02 1.95
C THR A 349 21.19 -9.31 2.04
N THR A 350 21.84 -8.82 3.10
CA THR A 350 23.24 -9.16 3.40
C THR A 350 23.44 -10.58 3.97
N SER A 351 22.35 -11.29 4.30
CA SER A 351 22.39 -12.69 4.75
C SER A 351 21.95 -13.62 3.63
N PRO A 352 22.81 -14.51 3.12
CA PRO A 352 22.39 -15.51 2.16
C PRO A 352 21.17 -16.29 2.65
N GLY A 353 20.25 -16.62 1.74
CA GLY A 353 19.02 -17.33 2.06
C GLY A 353 17.88 -16.44 2.60
N LEU A 354 18.06 -15.12 2.67
CA LEU A 354 17.04 -14.17 3.05
C LEU A 354 16.95 -13.01 2.04
#